data_8973b8c67c9ff5e87299f5c3be881f92
#
_entry.id   8973b8c67c9ff5e87299f5c3be881f92
#
_cell.length_a   1.000
_cell.length_b   1.000
_cell.length_c   1.000
_cell.angle_alpha   90.00
_cell.angle_beta   90.00
_cell.angle_gamma   90.00
#
_symmetry.space_group_name_H-M   'P 1'
#
loop_
_entity.id
_entity.type
_entity.pdbx_description
1 polymer ?
#
loop_
_entity_poly.entity_id
_entity_poly.type
_entity_poly.pdbx_seq_one_letter_code
_entity_poly.pdbx_strand_id
1 'polypeptide(L)'
;MKKREMTIFGRFKSIRDAMMLSFSVLVVVAVLIFLLIAMNFTKKTMYENSRTSTSQLISQVNYDIDSYIDYMENISWVAASGSDLSRYLFNQEQTPEEKEAAKERILTQFTTILESRSDIYNVAAVADNGEALINSGADRLNKYVDVRQQSWYQAAIHSPTGIAVSSSHVQNAIAGSYHWVI
;
A
#
# COMPACT_ATOMS: atom_id res chain seq x y z
N MET A 1 -68.98 7.71 40.51
CA MET A 1 -67.60 8.09 40.12
C MET A 1 -67.66 9.05 38.93
N LYS A 2 -67.35 10.31 39.16
CA LYS A 2 -67.47 11.40 38.15
C LYS A 2 -66.16 11.48 37.39
N LYS A 3 -66.18 11.08 36.09
CA LYS A 3 -65.06 11.22 35.14
C LYS A 3 -64.73 12.70 34.98
N ARG A 4 -63.55 13.12 35.48
CA ARG A 4 -62.96 14.45 35.22
C ARG A 4 -62.41 14.43 33.80
N GLU A 5 -63.18 15.01 32.89
CA GLU A 5 -62.64 15.36 31.59
C GLU A 5 -61.62 16.48 31.78
N MET A 6 -60.38 16.19 31.52
CA MET A 6 -59.25 17.14 31.54
C MET A 6 -59.31 17.96 30.26
N THR A 7 -60.12 19.00 30.23
CA THR A 7 -60.11 19.99 29.15
C THR A 7 -58.93 20.92 29.33
N ILE A 8 -57.89 20.72 28.55
CA ILE A 8 -56.68 21.59 28.52
C ILE A 8 -57.04 23.04 28.15
N PHE A 9 -58.17 23.29 27.49
CA PHE A 9 -58.64 24.59 27.01
C PHE A 9 -59.37 25.46 28.03
N GLY A 10 -59.68 24.95 29.22
CA GLY A 10 -60.48 25.68 30.23
C GLY A 10 -59.75 26.77 31.02
N ARG A 11 -58.49 27.08 30.72
CA ARG A 11 -57.67 27.97 31.55
C ARG A 11 -57.25 29.30 30.87
N PHE A 12 -57.68 29.53 29.63
CA PHE A 12 -57.30 30.75 28.92
C PHE A 12 -58.32 31.89 29.17
N LYS A 13 -57.85 33.01 29.69
CA LYS A 13 -58.67 34.22 29.98
C LYS A 13 -59.01 35.02 28.71
N SER A 14 -58.36 34.74 27.60
CA SER A 14 -58.60 35.44 26.31
C SER A 14 -58.44 34.47 25.13
N ILE A 15 -59.32 34.61 24.13
CA ILE A 15 -59.28 33.88 22.86
C ILE A 15 -57.92 34.15 22.14
N ARG A 16 -57.42 35.37 22.23
CA ARG A 16 -56.12 35.77 21.68
C ARG A 16 -54.96 34.93 22.22
N ASP A 17 -54.93 34.70 23.55
CA ASP A 17 -53.86 33.95 24.20
C ASP A 17 -53.92 32.48 23.80
N ALA A 18 -55.12 31.91 23.64
CA ALA A 18 -55.30 30.53 23.17
C ALA A 18 -54.82 30.36 21.69
N MET A 19 -55.14 31.34 20.82
CA MET A 19 -54.65 31.34 19.44
C MET A 19 -53.12 31.50 19.36
N MET A 20 -52.52 32.41 20.12
CA MET A 20 -51.07 32.58 20.17
C MET A 20 -50.37 31.28 20.60
N LEU A 21 -50.88 30.63 21.66
CA LEU A 21 -50.28 29.41 22.17
C LEU A 21 -50.44 28.25 21.18
N SER A 22 -51.59 28.11 20.57
CA SER A 22 -51.83 27.10 19.55
C SER A 22 -50.89 27.26 18.35
N PHE A 23 -50.72 28.51 17.86
CA PHE A 23 -49.79 28.79 16.77
C PHE A 23 -48.32 28.51 17.15
N SER A 24 -47.90 28.93 18.37
CA SER A 24 -46.57 28.66 18.86
C SER A 24 -46.28 27.17 18.95
N VAL A 25 -47.22 26.38 19.47
CA VAL A 25 -47.07 24.90 19.55
C VAL A 25 -46.97 24.32 18.17
N LEU A 26 -47.78 24.77 17.20
CA LEU A 26 -47.75 24.29 15.82
C LEU A 26 -46.37 24.54 15.17
N VAL A 27 -45.84 25.77 15.35
CA VAL A 27 -44.51 26.13 14.84
C VAL A 27 -43.40 25.26 15.44
N VAL A 28 -43.44 25.08 16.79
CA VAL A 28 -42.45 24.23 17.47
C VAL A 28 -42.51 22.79 16.95
N VAL A 29 -43.69 22.20 16.80
CA VAL A 29 -43.86 20.86 16.28
C VAL A 29 -43.36 20.76 14.83
N ALA A 30 -43.66 21.73 13.97
CA ALA A 30 -43.17 21.77 12.60
C ALA A 30 -41.63 21.82 12.53
N VAL A 31 -41.02 22.67 13.39
CA VAL A 31 -39.53 22.73 13.46
C VAL A 31 -38.92 21.43 13.96
N LEU A 32 -39.52 20.77 14.97
CA LEU A 32 -39.04 19.46 15.45
C LEU A 32 -39.11 18.40 14.37
N ILE A 33 -40.21 18.32 13.64
CA ILE A 33 -40.36 17.38 12.51
C ILE A 33 -39.31 17.66 11.46
N PHE A 34 -39.10 18.90 11.10
CA PHE A 34 -38.08 19.29 10.12
C PHE A 34 -36.67 18.88 10.57
N LEU A 35 -36.32 19.14 11.84
CA LEU A 35 -35.05 18.74 12.40
C LEU A 35 -34.83 17.22 12.37
N LEU A 36 -35.84 16.43 12.70
CA LEU A 36 -35.78 14.97 12.63
C LEU A 36 -35.52 14.47 11.21
N ILE A 37 -36.25 15.03 10.23
CA ILE A 37 -36.04 14.70 8.82
C ILE A 37 -34.62 15.09 8.36
N ALA A 38 -34.19 16.32 8.67
CA ALA A 38 -32.87 16.81 8.33
C ALA A 38 -31.75 15.96 8.93
N MET A 39 -31.87 15.58 10.20
CA MET A 39 -30.90 14.71 10.87
C MET A 39 -30.79 13.33 10.23
N ASN A 40 -31.94 12.71 9.88
CA ASN A 40 -31.94 11.39 9.23
C ASN A 40 -31.34 11.46 7.85
N PHE A 41 -31.67 12.50 7.07
CA PHE A 41 -31.11 12.71 5.73
C PHE A 41 -29.60 12.95 5.80
N THR A 42 -29.15 13.81 6.70
CA THR A 42 -27.72 14.12 6.88
C THR A 42 -26.95 12.87 7.28
N LYS A 43 -27.44 12.09 8.26
CA LYS A 43 -26.77 10.84 8.67
C LYS A 43 -26.64 9.86 7.52
N LYS A 44 -27.70 9.65 6.73
CA LYS A 44 -27.68 8.73 5.60
C LYS A 44 -26.68 9.19 4.54
N THR A 45 -26.75 10.47 4.16
CA THR A 45 -25.83 11.05 3.16
C THR A 45 -24.37 11.00 3.60
N MET A 46 -24.08 11.34 4.86
CA MET A 46 -22.72 11.24 5.40
C MET A 46 -22.21 9.81 5.39
N TYR A 47 -23.04 8.84 5.79
CA TYR A 47 -22.64 7.43 5.80
C TYR A 47 -22.34 6.91 4.39
N GLU A 48 -23.21 7.20 3.43
CA GLU A 48 -23.04 6.81 2.03
C GLU A 48 -21.81 7.47 1.40
N ASN A 49 -21.60 8.76 1.64
CA ASN A 49 -20.41 9.48 1.17
C ASN A 49 -19.13 8.93 1.78
N SER A 50 -19.10 8.69 3.10
CA SER A 50 -17.93 8.11 3.77
C SER A 50 -17.60 6.73 3.23
N ARG A 51 -18.61 5.88 3.02
CA ARG A 51 -18.42 4.54 2.47
C ARG A 51 -17.87 4.60 1.05
N THR A 52 -18.44 5.46 0.20
CA THR A 52 -17.97 5.64 -1.18
C THR A 52 -16.55 6.17 -1.22
N SER A 53 -16.23 7.20 -0.43
CA SER A 53 -14.88 7.76 -0.36
C SER A 53 -13.87 6.75 0.16
N THR A 54 -14.21 5.98 1.19
CA THR A 54 -13.34 4.92 1.71
C THR A 54 -13.10 3.82 0.66
N SER A 55 -14.15 3.40 -0.05
CA SER A 55 -14.01 2.41 -1.13
C SER A 55 -13.12 2.93 -2.27
N GLN A 56 -13.26 4.20 -2.64
CA GLN A 56 -12.40 4.82 -3.66
C GLN A 56 -10.94 4.89 -3.21
N LEU A 57 -10.69 5.26 -1.95
CA LEU A 57 -9.33 5.28 -1.39
C LEU A 57 -8.69 3.89 -1.39
N ILE A 58 -9.43 2.85 -0.97
CA ILE A 58 -8.93 1.47 -1.00
C ILE A 58 -8.61 1.04 -2.43
N SER A 59 -9.48 1.35 -3.40
CA SER A 59 -9.24 1.04 -4.81
C SER A 59 -8.00 1.76 -5.35
N GLN A 60 -7.81 3.04 -4.96
CA GLN A 60 -6.61 3.79 -5.35
C GLN A 60 -5.33 3.18 -4.76
N VAL A 61 -5.35 2.85 -3.46
CA VAL A 61 -4.19 2.21 -2.81
C VAL A 61 -3.85 0.87 -3.47
N ASN A 62 -4.86 0.05 -3.79
CA ASN A 62 -4.61 -1.21 -4.49
C ASN A 62 -4.00 -0.97 -5.87
N TYR A 63 -4.53 -0.02 -6.63
CA TYR A 63 -3.96 0.35 -7.94
C TYR A 63 -2.51 0.84 -7.83
N ASP A 64 -2.21 1.65 -6.82
CA ASP A 64 -0.86 2.17 -6.59
C ASP A 64 0.12 1.03 -6.22
N ILE A 65 -0.34 0.05 -5.42
CA ILE A 65 0.45 -1.14 -5.07
C ILE A 65 0.69 -2.00 -6.31
N ASP A 66 -0.33 -2.30 -7.10
CA ASP A 66 -0.21 -3.11 -8.31
C ASP A 66 0.75 -2.43 -9.30
N SER A 67 0.60 -1.12 -9.51
CA SER A 67 1.51 -0.34 -10.38
C SER A 67 2.95 -0.34 -9.87
N TYR A 68 3.14 -0.34 -8.55
CA TYR A 68 4.46 -0.43 -7.94
C TYR A 68 5.09 -1.80 -8.18
N ILE A 69 4.33 -2.88 -8.00
CA ILE A 69 4.79 -4.25 -8.27
C ILE A 69 5.17 -4.41 -9.74
N ASP A 70 4.32 -3.99 -10.66
CA ASP A 70 4.59 -4.04 -12.11
C ASP A 70 5.88 -3.28 -12.46
N TYR A 71 6.09 -2.12 -11.83
CA TYR A 71 7.32 -1.35 -12.03
C TYR A 71 8.55 -2.09 -11.53
N MET A 72 8.49 -2.70 -10.34
CA MET A 72 9.60 -3.48 -9.78
C MET A 72 9.90 -4.74 -10.58
N GLU A 73 8.88 -5.40 -11.11
CA GLU A 73 9.03 -6.51 -12.04
C GLU A 73 9.77 -6.08 -13.30
N ASN A 74 9.40 -4.96 -13.90
CA ASN A 74 10.06 -4.42 -15.08
C ASN A 74 11.53 -4.08 -14.80
N ILE A 75 11.84 -3.44 -13.67
CA ILE A 75 13.23 -3.17 -13.27
C ILE A 75 14.02 -4.47 -13.12
N SER A 76 13.46 -5.46 -12.44
CA SER A 76 14.10 -6.75 -12.22
C SER A 76 14.38 -7.45 -13.55
N TRP A 77 13.42 -7.39 -14.47
CA TRP A 77 13.58 -7.93 -15.82
C TRP A 77 14.69 -7.22 -16.61
N VAL A 78 14.73 -5.88 -16.58
CA VAL A 78 15.78 -5.11 -17.24
C VAL A 78 17.16 -5.42 -16.65
N ALA A 79 17.26 -5.50 -15.32
CA ALA A 79 18.49 -5.86 -14.64
C ALA A 79 18.97 -7.28 -15.01
N ALA A 80 18.06 -8.25 -15.06
CA ALA A 80 18.36 -9.65 -15.36
C ALA A 80 18.65 -9.90 -16.83
N SER A 81 18.03 -9.14 -17.75
CA SER A 81 18.16 -9.36 -19.21
C SER A 81 19.46 -8.79 -19.80
N GLY A 82 20.31 -8.17 -18.99
CA GLY A 82 21.56 -7.61 -19.44
C GLY A 82 22.53 -8.66 -19.98
N SER A 83 23.01 -8.48 -21.21
CA SER A 83 23.99 -9.39 -21.82
C SER A 83 25.29 -9.47 -21.00
N ASP A 84 25.69 -8.38 -20.36
CA ASP A 84 26.87 -8.34 -19.49
C ASP A 84 26.69 -9.19 -18.24
N LEU A 85 25.49 -9.16 -17.61
CA LEU A 85 25.19 -9.98 -16.44
C LEU A 85 25.21 -11.49 -16.79
N SER A 86 24.53 -11.86 -17.87
CA SER A 86 24.52 -13.25 -18.34
C SER A 86 25.94 -13.73 -18.68
N ARG A 87 26.72 -12.90 -19.37
CA ARG A 87 28.09 -13.22 -19.71
C ARG A 87 28.97 -13.34 -18.46
N TYR A 88 28.85 -12.42 -17.51
CA TYR A 88 29.62 -12.42 -16.28
C TYR A 88 29.36 -13.66 -15.43
N LEU A 89 28.09 -14.05 -15.27
CA LEU A 89 27.70 -15.14 -14.38
C LEU A 89 27.89 -16.54 -15.01
N PHE A 90 27.71 -16.68 -16.32
CA PHE A 90 27.61 -18.00 -16.97
C PHE A 90 28.71 -18.29 -17.99
N ASN A 91 29.45 -17.30 -18.48
CA ASN A 91 30.50 -17.54 -19.45
C ASN A 91 31.86 -17.72 -18.76
N GLN A 92 32.38 -18.96 -18.79
CA GLN A 92 33.66 -19.32 -18.19
C GLN A 92 34.89 -19.02 -19.06
N GLU A 93 34.70 -18.63 -20.34
CA GLU A 93 35.80 -18.39 -21.30
C GLU A 93 36.29 -16.93 -21.33
N GLN A 94 35.85 -16.09 -20.37
CA GLN A 94 36.28 -14.69 -20.31
C GLN A 94 37.69 -14.53 -19.73
N THR A 95 38.43 -13.61 -20.30
CA THR A 95 39.66 -13.15 -19.66
C THR A 95 39.37 -12.40 -18.35
N PRO A 96 40.30 -12.37 -17.39
CA PRO A 96 40.10 -11.60 -16.16
C PRO A 96 39.79 -10.12 -16.39
N GLU A 97 40.34 -9.52 -17.43
CA GLU A 97 40.12 -8.11 -17.81
C GLU A 97 38.70 -7.90 -18.35
N GLU A 98 38.20 -8.81 -19.20
CA GLU A 98 36.84 -8.78 -19.74
C GLU A 98 35.81 -8.96 -18.61
N LYS A 99 36.09 -9.85 -17.66
CA LYS A 99 35.22 -10.11 -16.52
C LYS A 99 35.14 -8.88 -15.61
N GLU A 100 36.24 -8.19 -15.31
CA GLU A 100 36.24 -6.99 -14.49
C GLU A 100 35.52 -5.82 -15.21
N ALA A 101 35.74 -5.65 -16.53
CA ALA A 101 35.04 -4.65 -17.31
C ALA A 101 33.51 -4.90 -17.40
N ALA A 102 33.09 -6.18 -17.48
CA ALA A 102 31.68 -6.53 -17.41
C ALA A 102 31.08 -6.21 -16.03
N LYS A 103 31.80 -6.54 -14.95
CA LYS A 103 31.41 -6.22 -13.60
C LYS A 103 31.21 -4.72 -13.36
N GLU A 104 32.13 -3.86 -13.83
CA GLU A 104 31.98 -2.42 -13.72
C GLU A 104 30.72 -1.90 -14.42
N ARG A 105 30.42 -2.41 -15.63
CA ARG A 105 29.21 -2.02 -16.36
C ARG A 105 27.93 -2.45 -15.63
N ILE A 106 27.92 -3.67 -15.09
CA ILE A 106 26.77 -4.19 -14.33
C ILE A 106 26.57 -3.34 -13.05
N LEU A 107 27.63 -3.06 -12.30
CA LEU A 107 27.53 -2.23 -11.10
C LEU A 107 27.09 -0.80 -11.42
N THR A 108 27.51 -0.25 -12.55
CA THR A 108 27.02 1.05 -13.04
C THR A 108 25.52 1.00 -13.35
N GLN A 109 25.04 -0.09 -13.98
CA GLN A 109 23.61 -0.29 -14.22
C GLN A 109 22.83 -0.38 -12.91
N PHE A 110 23.33 -1.15 -11.93
CA PHE A 110 22.71 -1.27 -10.61
C PHE A 110 22.67 0.09 -9.89
N THR A 111 23.74 0.87 -9.96
CA THR A 111 23.78 2.24 -9.42
C THR A 111 22.70 3.10 -10.04
N THR A 112 22.56 3.06 -11.36
CA THR A 112 21.53 3.81 -12.08
C THR A 112 20.12 3.44 -11.62
N ILE A 113 19.87 2.16 -11.37
CA ILE A 113 18.59 1.67 -10.83
C ILE A 113 18.36 2.24 -9.43
N LEU A 114 19.35 2.16 -8.55
CA LEU A 114 19.24 2.69 -7.17
C LEU A 114 19.04 4.20 -7.13
N GLU A 115 19.74 4.94 -7.97
CA GLU A 115 19.63 6.39 -8.05
C GLU A 115 18.29 6.85 -8.67
N SER A 116 17.65 5.98 -9.45
CA SER A 116 16.34 6.27 -10.03
C SER A 116 15.22 6.38 -9.01
N ARG A 117 15.38 5.73 -7.85
CA ARG A 117 14.36 5.67 -6.78
C ARG A 117 14.98 5.54 -5.39
N SER A 118 14.45 6.30 -4.46
CA SER A 118 14.90 6.29 -3.06
C SER A 118 14.36 5.12 -2.21
N ASP A 119 13.41 4.37 -2.73
CA ASP A 119 12.76 3.23 -2.06
C ASP A 119 13.39 1.88 -2.43
N ILE A 120 14.30 1.85 -3.42
CA ILE A 120 15.12 0.68 -3.70
C ILE A 120 16.38 0.76 -2.83
N TYR A 121 16.52 -0.17 -1.92
CA TYR A 121 17.67 -0.19 -1.00
C TYR A 121 18.92 -0.80 -1.62
N ASN A 122 18.78 -1.90 -2.33
CA ASN A 122 19.89 -2.60 -2.95
C ASN A 122 19.45 -3.41 -4.17
N VAL A 123 20.41 -3.63 -5.08
CA VAL A 123 20.26 -4.55 -6.21
C VAL A 123 21.42 -5.55 -6.14
N ALA A 124 21.09 -6.83 -6.15
CA ALA A 124 22.07 -7.89 -6.12
C ALA A 124 21.75 -8.97 -7.15
N ALA A 125 22.76 -9.47 -7.80
CA ALA A 125 22.68 -10.65 -8.65
C ALA A 125 23.50 -11.78 -8.02
N VAL A 126 22.90 -12.96 -7.91
CA VAL A 126 23.50 -14.14 -7.29
C VAL A 126 23.41 -15.32 -8.25
N ALA A 127 24.52 -15.91 -8.57
CA ALA A 127 24.59 -17.13 -9.37
C ALA A 127 24.46 -18.39 -8.51
N ASP A 128 24.06 -19.50 -9.12
CA ASP A 128 23.93 -20.81 -8.47
C ASP A 128 25.22 -21.33 -7.82
N ASN A 129 26.37 -20.90 -8.33
CA ASN A 129 27.68 -21.23 -7.75
C ASN A 129 28.02 -20.41 -6.51
N GLY A 130 27.16 -19.49 -6.10
CA GLY A 130 27.37 -18.59 -4.96
C GLY A 130 28.17 -17.32 -5.29
N GLU A 131 28.52 -17.10 -6.57
CA GLU A 131 29.10 -15.82 -7.00
C GLU A 131 28.02 -14.74 -6.98
N ALA A 132 28.37 -13.57 -6.43
CA ALA A 132 27.41 -12.48 -6.32
C ALA A 132 28.01 -11.13 -6.69
N LEU A 133 27.17 -10.32 -7.33
CA LEU A 133 27.40 -8.90 -7.55
C LEU A 133 26.38 -8.11 -6.72
N ILE A 134 26.86 -7.23 -5.87
CA ILE A 134 26.05 -6.39 -5.01
C ILE A 134 26.50 -4.96 -5.20
N ASN A 135 25.57 -4.04 -5.36
CA ASN A 135 25.90 -2.65 -5.68
C ASN A 135 26.45 -1.85 -4.48
N SER A 136 26.38 -2.34 -3.28
CA SER A 136 26.98 -1.65 -2.13
C SER A 136 28.42 -2.07 -1.94
N GLY A 137 29.35 -1.10 -1.94
CA GLY A 137 30.79 -1.38 -1.76
C GLY A 137 31.14 -2.01 -0.41
N ALA A 138 30.26 -1.97 0.58
CA ALA A 138 30.39 -2.56 1.91
C ALA A 138 29.65 -3.89 2.07
N ASP A 139 28.62 -4.13 1.26
CA ASP A 139 27.76 -5.29 1.38
C ASP A 139 28.39 -6.52 0.70
N ARG A 140 28.26 -7.64 1.35
CA ARG A 140 28.79 -8.94 0.87
C ARG A 140 27.74 -10.00 1.12
N LEU A 141 27.75 -11.06 0.31
CA LEU A 141 26.99 -12.25 0.67
C LEU A 141 27.45 -12.77 2.02
N ASN A 142 26.46 -13.08 2.84
CA ASN A 142 26.71 -13.76 4.11
C ASN A 142 27.09 -15.22 3.84
N LYS A 143 28.37 -15.54 4.02
CA LYS A 143 28.92 -16.88 3.77
C LYS A 143 28.30 -17.99 4.63
N TYR A 144 27.55 -17.64 5.67
CA TYR A 144 26.86 -18.58 6.54
C TYR A 144 25.41 -18.83 6.12
N VAL A 145 24.93 -18.14 5.09
CA VAL A 145 23.57 -18.27 4.58
C VAL A 145 23.61 -18.87 3.17
N ASP A 146 23.00 -20.04 3.02
CA ASP A 146 22.78 -20.60 1.68
C ASP A 146 21.59 -19.88 1.05
N VAL A 147 21.87 -19.07 0.03
CA VAL A 147 20.88 -18.27 -0.70
C VAL A 147 19.82 -19.17 -1.32
N ARG A 148 20.19 -20.39 -1.79
CA ARG A 148 19.27 -21.34 -2.41
C ARG A 148 18.19 -21.85 -1.46
N GLN A 149 18.44 -21.79 -0.15
CA GLN A 149 17.47 -22.19 0.87
C GLN A 149 16.56 -21.03 1.32
N GLN A 150 16.80 -19.83 0.83
CA GLN A 150 15.97 -18.69 1.19
C GLN A 150 14.59 -18.79 0.51
N SER A 151 13.56 -18.39 1.25
CA SER A 151 12.17 -18.49 0.77
C SER A 151 11.93 -17.68 -0.51
N TRP A 152 12.52 -16.49 -0.60
CA TRP A 152 12.43 -15.64 -1.79
C TRP A 152 13.10 -16.27 -3.02
N TYR A 153 14.25 -16.94 -2.85
CA TYR A 153 14.93 -17.66 -3.92
C TYR A 153 14.08 -18.83 -4.41
N GLN A 154 13.57 -19.63 -3.48
CA GLN A 154 12.69 -20.76 -3.82
C GLN A 154 11.40 -20.30 -4.49
N ALA A 155 10.83 -19.19 -4.04
CA ALA A 155 9.65 -18.60 -4.68
C ALA A 155 9.95 -18.16 -6.11
N ALA A 156 11.10 -17.53 -6.36
CA ALA A 156 11.48 -17.08 -7.71
C ALA A 156 11.68 -18.24 -8.67
N ILE A 157 12.42 -19.29 -8.30
CA ILE A 157 12.68 -20.45 -9.20
C ILE A 157 11.44 -21.29 -9.47
N HIS A 158 10.43 -21.27 -8.60
CA HIS A 158 9.16 -21.97 -8.79
C HIS A 158 8.07 -21.08 -9.41
N SER A 159 8.34 -19.80 -9.58
CA SER A 159 7.40 -18.88 -10.21
C SER A 159 7.26 -19.16 -11.70
N PRO A 160 6.04 -19.19 -12.24
CA PRO A 160 5.83 -19.35 -13.68
C PRO A 160 6.45 -18.24 -14.54
N THR A 161 6.59 -17.05 -13.97
CA THR A 161 7.17 -15.86 -14.61
C THR A 161 8.66 -15.71 -14.32
N GLY A 162 9.23 -16.51 -13.42
CA GLY A 162 10.61 -16.36 -12.94
C GLY A 162 10.78 -15.17 -11.97
N ILE A 163 9.68 -14.49 -11.60
CA ILE A 163 9.68 -13.37 -10.66
C ILE A 163 8.79 -13.72 -9.46
N ALA A 164 9.21 -13.36 -8.27
CA ALA A 164 8.42 -13.50 -7.07
C ALA A 164 8.61 -12.30 -6.15
N VAL A 165 7.50 -11.82 -5.59
CA VAL A 165 7.48 -10.81 -4.52
C VAL A 165 7.38 -11.54 -3.19
N SER A 166 8.33 -11.29 -2.29
CA SER A 166 8.28 -11.89 -0.96
C SER A 166 7.50 -11.01 0.02
N SER A 167 6.98 -11.62 1.09
CA SER A 167 6.43 -10.84 2.19
C SER A 167 7.54 -10.11 2.95
N SER A 168 7.18 -9.03 3.65
CA SER A 168 8.12 -8.28 4.48
C SER A 168 8.85 -9.19 5.47
N HIS A 169 10.17 -9.16 5.46
CA HIS A 169 11.03 -9.96 6.32
C HIS A 169 12.36 -9.26 6.58
N VAL A 170 13.08 -9.71 7.60
CA VAL A 170 14.46 -9.27 7.83
C VAL A 170 15.38 -10.08 6.94
N GLN A 171 16.02 -9.42 5.99
CA GLN A 171 16.99 -10.09 5.13
C GLN A 171 18.27 -10.44 5.91
N ASN A 172 18.85 -11.60 5.63
CA ASN A 172 20.07 -12.09 6.25
C ASN A 172 21.11 -12.60 5.23
N ALA A 173 20.75 -12.61 3.97
CA ALA A 173 21.61 -13.08 2.88
C ALA A 173 22.73 -12.09 2.55
N ILE A 174 22.51 -10.80 2.77
CA ILE A 174 23.48 -9.74 2.57
C ILE A 174 24.00 -9.31 3.95
N ALA A 175 25.31 -9.47 4.18
CA ALA A 175 25.96 -9.03 5.41
C ALA A 175 26.26 -7.53 5.32
N GLY A 176 26.03 -6.81 6.41
CA GLY A 176 26.32 -5.37 6.52
C GLY A 176 25.18 -4.60 7.17
N SER A 177 23.95 -4.93 6.88
CA SER A 177 22.80 -4.31 7.52
C SER A 177 21.60 -5.24 7.57
N TYR A 178 20.92 -5.20 8.71
CA TYR A 178 19.64 -5.89 8.88
C TYR A 178 18.52 -4.90 8.57
N HIS A 179 17.89 -5.03 7.42
CA HIS A 179 16.75 -4.22 7.02
C HIS A 179 15.54 -5.09 6.79
N TRP A 180 14.38 -4.54 7.11
CA TRP A 180 13.12 -5.09 6.65
C TRP A 180 13.01 -4.83 5.15
N VAL A 181 12.79 -5.90 4.39
CA VAL A 181 12.64 -5.87 2.93
C VAL A 181 11.32 -6.53 2.53
N ILE A 182 10.80 -6.13 1.39
CA ILE A 182 9.61 -6.72 0.75
C ILE A 182 10.06 -7.43 -0.50
#